data_a38e4750aecea5a026a5c06171709b51
#
_entry.id   a38e4750aecea5a026a5c06171709b51
#
_cell.length_a   1.000
_cell.length_b   1.000
_cell.length_c   1.000
_cell.angle_alpha   90.00
_cell.angle_beta   90.00
_cell.angle_gamma   90.00
#
_symmetry.space_group_name_H-M   'P 1'
#
loop_
_entity.id
_entity.type
_entity.pdbx_description
1 polymer ?
#
loop_
_entity_poly.entity_id
_entity_poly.type
_entity_poly.pdbx_seq_one_letter_code
_entity_poly.pdbx_strand_id
1 'polypeptide(L)'
;MKFRNILLGAVAAATIAGPALADLTFPNLTYRTGAYAVNGIPYADGYGDYMTLLNERDGGIGGEKINYIECETQYNTEKGVECYENTKGLGSLVYQPMSTGITYQLIPKATADGIPILSMGYGRTSAANGNVFSHIFNYPANYWVGASAVVNHLLDINNGNIKGKKVALVYHNSAYGKEPIRTLEELAKKHGFELSLLPVDHPGQEQKSQWLQIRREKPDYVTMWGWGVMNPTAIQEAANIRFPMENFIGVWWSGSEGDVLPAGEAAHGYKALAMHNTGADFPIYADLKKYVFDAGKAAGDGSSAGTVLYNRGIYAALLATEAARQAQSMTGKQIITPSDMRDAMEQFSIDEARMTAIGLPNFAPSFSVTCENHGGPGLAAIQQWDAKAQKWSLISDFIKTDSEVIGSLIAEDSAAYAKENKIAPQCS
;
A
#
# COMPACT_ATOMS: atom_id res chain seq x y z
N MET A 1 1.52 67.75 58.11
CA MET A 1 2.21 66.74 57.35
C MET A 1 1.17 65.81 56.70
N LYS A 2 1.00 65.86 55.35
CA LYS A 2 0.03 65.11 54.61
C LYS A 2 0.76 63.95 53.97
N PHE A 3 0.41 62.69 54.31
CA PHE A 3 0.88 61.49 53.64
C PHE A 3 0.05 61.24 52.41
N ARG A 4 0.70 61.19 51.22
CA ARG A 4 0.10 60.76 49.94
C ARG A 4 0.33 59.30 49.78
N ASN A 5 -0.75 58.52 49.79
CA ASN A 5 -0.75 57.08 49.37
C ASN A 5 -0.63 56.96 47.85
N ILE A 6 0.43 56.34 47.39
CA ILE A 6 0.61 55.94 45.99
C ILE A 6 0.08 54.51 45.87
N LEU A 7 -1.05 54.32 45.16
CA LEU A 7 -1.53 52.98 44.69
C LEU A 7 -0.71 52.59 43.49
N LEU A 8 0.09 51.53 43.62
CA LEU A 8 0.65 50.81 42.46
C LEU A 8 -0.43 49.86 41.90
N GLY A 9 -0.94 50.15 40.71
CA GLY A 9 -1.79 49.24 39.97
C GLY A 9 -0.93 48.13 39.29
N ALA A 10 -1.10 46.89 39.72
CA ALA A 10 -0.52 45.74 39.01
C ALA A 10 -1.35 45.44 37.77
N VAL A 11 -0.80 45.68 36.60
CA VAL A 11 -1.39 45.22 35.30
C VAL A 11 -1.06 43.74 35.16
N ALA A 12 -2.05 42.88 35.37
CA ALA A 12 -1.95 41.46 35.04
C ALA A 12 -2.02 41.32 33.51
N ALA A 13 -0.92 40.97 32.87
CA ALA A 13 -0.89 40.55 31.48
C ALA A 13 -1.55 39.17 31.39
N ALA A 14 -2.80 39.13 30.95
CA ALA A 14 -3.46 37.90 30.56
C ALA A 14 -2.77 37.40 29.29
N THR A 15 -1.93 36.36 29.39
CA THR A 15 -1.49 35.58 28.24
C THR A 15 -2.70 34.87 27.67
N ILE A 16 -3.20 35.34 26.54
CA ILE A 16 -4.17 34.63 25.76
C ILE A 16 -3.41 33.39 25.20
N ALA A 17 -3.54 32.26 25.88
CA ALA A 17 -3.21 30.96 25.26
C ALA A 17 -4.13 30.84 24.05
N GLY A 18 -3.59 31.02 22.84
CA GLY A 18 -4.29 30.68 21.62
C GLY A 18 -4.72 29.21 21.71
N PRO A 19 -5.81 28.83 21.05
CA PRO A 19 -6.19 27.42 20.99
C PRO A 19 -4.98 26.63 20.49
N ALA A 20 -4.62 25.57 21.21
CA ALA A 20 -3.65 24.62 20.70
C ALA A 20 -4.16 24.16 19.34
N LEU A 21 -3.42 24.44 18.28
CA LEU A 21 -3.74 23.98 16.94
C LEU A 21 -3.86 22.47 17.02
N ALA A 22 -5.01 21.93 16.63
CA ALA A 22 -5.20 20.48 16.61
C ALA A 22 -4.48 19.95 15.37
N ASP A 23 -3.42 19.17 15.57
CA ASP A 23 -2.66 18.56 14.49
C ASP A 23 -3.53 17.59 13.68
N LEU A 24 -3.23 17.43 12.39
CA LEU A 24 -3.84 16.42 11.54
C LEU A 24 -3.21 15.06 11.83
N THR A 25 -3.93 14.16 12.48
CA THR A 25 -3.37 12.89 12.99
C THR A 25 -3.48 11.75 11.96
N PHE A 26 -2.33 11.14 11.64
CA PHE A 26 -2.18 10.02 10.69
C PHE A 26 -1.49 8.83 11.36
N PRO A 27 -2.24 7.84 11.86
CA PRO A 27 -1.66 6.59 12.35
C PRO A 27 -1.24 5.66 11.21
N ASN A 28 -0.07 5.04 11.36
CA ASN A 28 0.46 3.99 10.49
C ASN A 28 0.78 2.76 11.34
N LEU A 29 0.20 1.61 11.00
CA LEU A 29 0.38 0.37 11.75
C LEU A 29 1.55 -0.42 11.15
N THR A 30 2.75 -0.13 11.61
CA THR A 30 4.01 -0.61 11.03
C THR A 30 4.45 -1.98 11.55
N TYR A 31 5.49 -2.55 10.96
CA TYR A 31 6.19 -3.75 11.44
C TYR A 31 7.68 -3.63 11.09
N ARG A 32 8.41 -2.96 12.00
CA ARG A 32 9.87 -2.78 11.91
C ARG A 32 10.64 -3.93 12.52
N THR A 33 9.96 -4.88 13.13
CA THR A 33 10.55 -6.04 13.80
C THR A 33 9.92 -7.36 13.33
N GLY A 34 10.62 -8.49 13.54
CA GLY A 34 10.15 -9.81 13.17
C GLY A 34 10.48 -10.23 11.73
N ALA A 35 9.88 -11.34 11.29
CA ALA A 35 10.22 -12.02 10.02
C ALA A 35 9.92 -11.18 8.76
N TYR A 36 9.14 -10.12 8.88
CA TYR A 36 8.69 -9.26 7.77
C TYR A 36 9.34 -7.87 7.79
N ALA A 37 10.22 -7.59 8.76
CA ALA A 37 10.86 -6.29 8.94
C ALA A 37 11.63 -5.83 7.69
N VAL A 38 12.23 -6.75 6.94
CA VAL A 38 12.97 -6.45 5.70
C VAL A 38 12.11 -5.68 4.67
N ASN A 39 10.80 -5.90 4.66
CA ASN A 39 9.86 -5.16 3.83
C ASN A 39 9.18 -4.01 4.59
N GLY A 40 8.92 -4.18 5.90
CA GLY A 40 8.24 -3.19 6.74
C GLY A 40 9.06 -1.92 6.98
N ILE A 41 10.36 -2.05 7.22
CA ILE A 41 11.27 -0.93 7.51
C ILE A 41 11.29 0.08 6.36
N PRO A 42 11.66 -0.29 5.09
CA PRO A 42 11.73 0.70 4.02
C PRO A 42 10.38 1.36 3.71
N TYR A 43 9.27 0.62 3.84
CA TYR A 43 7.95 1.20 3.66
C TYR A 43 7.64 2.24 4.75
N ALA A 44 7.88 1.90 6.02
CA ALA A 44 7.64 2.81 7.15
C ALA A 44 8.57 4.03 7.10
N ASP A 45 9.83 3.87 6.65
CA ASP A 45 10.76 4.97 6.45
C ASP A 45 10.23 5.95 5.40
N GLY A 46 9.84 5.46 4.22
CA GLY A 46 9.31 6.32 3.17
C GLY A 46 8.04 7.05 3.57
N TYR A 47 7.15 6.39 4.31
CA TYR A 47 5.93 7.00 4.83
C TYR A 47 6.24 8.11 5.84
N GLY A 48 7.08 7.82 6.84
CA GLY A 48 7.45 8.78 7.88
C GLY A 48 8.26 9.96 7.35
N ASP A 49 9.20 9.71 6.44
CA ASP A 49 10.03 10.75 5.81
C ASP A 49 9.18 11.71 4.96
N TYR A 50 8.15 11.20 4.27
CA TYR A 50 7.23 12.07 3.52
C TYR A 50 6.38 12.93 4.46
N MET A 51 5.87 12.40 5.58
CA MET A 51 5.15 13.18 6.58
C MET A 51 6.04 14.26 7.22
N THR A 52 7.28 13.90 7.51
CA THR A 52 8.30 14.85 8.01
C THR A 52 8.60 15.93 6.97
N LEU A 53 8.77 15.56 5.69
CA LEU A 53 8.99 16.50 4.60
C LEU A 53 7.87 17.55 4.53
N LEU A 54 6.60 17.14 4.57
CA LEU A 54 5.49 18.08 4.54
C LEU A 54 5.49 19.04 5.73
N ASN A 55 5.82 18.53 6.92
CA ASN A 55 5.93 19.38 8.11
C ASN A 55 7.07 20.39 8.03
N GLU A 56 8.24 19.99 7.52
CA GLU A 56 9.43 20.82 7.52
C GLU A 56 9.49 21.78 6.32
N ARG A 57 9.08 21.32 5.15
CA ARG A 57 9.10 22.12 3.93
C ARG A 57 7.88 23.02 3.80
N ASP A 58 6.67 22.45 4.05
CA ASP A 58 5.39 23.09 3.72
C ASP A 58 4.68 23.65 4.98
N GLY A 59 5.17 23.37 6.18
CA GLY A 59 4.49 23.73 7.42
C GLY A 59 3.28 22.84 7.75
N GLY A 60 3.17 21.67 7.10
CA GLY A 60 2.07 20.73 7.22
C GLY A 60 1.10 20.77 6.02
N ILE A 61 -0.17 20.52 6.24
CA ILE A 61 -1.22 20.53 5.23
C ILE A 61 -2.17 21.71 5.48
N GLY A 62 -2.23 22.66 4.55
CA GLY A 62 -3.07 23.84 4.70
C GLY A 62 -2.71 24.73 5.90
N GLY A 63 -1.47 24.67 6.36
CA GLY A 63 -0.97 25.40 7.54
C GLY A 63 -1.08 24.61 8.85
N GLU A 64 -1.72 23.44 8.84
CA GLU A 64 -1.86 22.58 10.03
C GLU A 64 -0.77 21.51 10.04
N LYS A 65 -0.15 21.30 11.21
CA LYS A 65 0.90 20.30 11.38
C LYS A 65 0.34 18.88 11.29
N ILE A 66 1.16 17.99 10.77
CA ILE A 66 0.89 16.56 10.76
C ILE A 66 1.39 15.95 12.05
N ASN A 67 0.52 15.27 12.78
CA ASN A 67 0.85 14.38 13.87
C ASN A 67 0.92 12.96 13.33
N TYR A 68 2.11 12.53 12.89
CA TYR A 68 2.34 11.17 12.44
C TYR A 68 2.56 10.24 13.63
N ILE A 69 1.75 9.19 13.75
CA ILE A 69 1.84 8.19 14.80
C ILE A 69 2.20 6.84 14.19
N GLU A 70 3.33 6.30 14.58
CA GLU A 70 3.74 4.95 14.20
C GLU A 70 3.44 3.98 15.36
N CYS A 71 2.72 2.88 15.07
CA CYS A 71 2.43 1.84 16.04
C CYS A 71 2.94 0.50 15.54
N GLU A 72 3.86 -0.12 16.28
CA GLU A 72 4.53 -1.38 15.92
C GLU A 72 3.63 -2.59 16.13
N THR A 73 3.32 -3.31 15.07
CA THR A 73 2.43 -4.48 15.08
C THR A 73 3.17 -5.83 15.03
N GLN A 74 4.44 -5.85 14.65
CA GLN A 74 5.18 -7.07 14.33
C GLN A 74 4.49 -7.93 13.26
N TYR A 75 3.66 -7.32 12.40
CA TYR A 75 2.79 -7.99 11.43
C TYR A 75 1.78 -8.97 12.10
N ASN A 76 1.48 -8.76 13.38
CA ASN A 76 0.53 -9.56 14.16
C ASN A 76 -0.85 -8.88 14.14
N THR A 77 -1.89 -9.65 13.81
CA THR A 77 -3.25 -9.11 13.66
C THR A 77 -3.83 -8.58 14.97
N GLU A 78 -3.59 -9.26 16.10
CA GLU A 78 -4.07 -8.82 17.42
C GLU A 78 -3.43 -7.52 17.84
N LYS A 79 -2.11 -7.39 17.67
CA LYS A 79 -1.40 -6.13 17.91
C LYS A 79 -1.86 -5.00 16.99
N GLY A 80 -2.18 -5.31 15.74
CA GLY A 80 -2.75 -4.33 14.82
C GLY A 80 -4.09 -3.78 15.29
N VAL A 81 -4.95 -4.65 15.81
CA VAL A 81 -6.21 -4.23 16.44
C VAL A 81 -5.95 -3.42 17.71
N GLU A 82 -5.01 -3.83 18.56
CA GLU A 82 -4.60 -3.06 19.75
C GLU A 82 -4.07 -1.66 19.37
N CYS A 83 -3.21 -1.55 18.37
CA CYS A 83 -2.73 -0.27 17.85
C CYS A 83 -3.88 0.65 17.41
N TYR A 84 -4.87 0.09 16.69
CA TYR A 84 -6.06 0.83 16.28
C TYR A 84 -6.84 1.35 17.49
N GLU A 85 -7.16 0.48 18.45
CA GLU A 85 -7.95 0.85 19.65
C GLU A 85 -7.24 1.92 20.50
N ASN A 86 -5.89 1.85 20.59
CA ASN A 86 -5.10 2.80 21.37
C ASN A 86 -4.96 4.17 20.69
N THR A 87 -5.13 4.27 19.37
CA THR A 87 -4.88 5.52 18.64
C THR A 87 -6.15 6.15 18.06
N LYS A 88 -7.26 5.42 17.90
CA LYS A 88 -8.49 5.95 17.28
C LYS A 88 -9.08 7.18 17.97
N GLY A 89 -8.89 7.30 19.30
CA GLY A 89 -9.37 8.44 20.09
C GLY A 89 -8.49 9.71 19.99
N LEU A 90 -7.38 9.66 19.23
CA LEU A 90 -6.43 10.77 19.10
C LEU A 90 -6.76 11.72 17.93
N GLY A 91 -7.95 11.67 17.38
CA GLY A 91 -8.35 12.46 16.21
C GLY A 91 -7.82 11.90 14.89
N SER A 92 -7.63 10.59 14.82
CA SER A 92 -7.10 9.86 13.66
C SER A 92 -7.95 10.04 12.42
N LEU A 93 -7.39 10.61 11.34
CA LEU A 93 -8.11 10.93 10.11
C LEU A 93 -8.30 9.72 9.20
N VAL A 94 -7.27 8.89 9.07
CA VAL A 94 -7.25 7.70 8.23
C VAL A 94 -6.19 6.72 8.75
N TYR A 95 -6.47 5.42 8.66
CA TYR A 95 -5.51 4.39 9.02
C TYR A 95 -4.84 3.76 7.80
N GLN A 96 -3.55 3.45 7.94
CA GLN A 96 -2.78 2.61 7.03
C GLN A 96 -2.38 1.33 7.78
N PRO A 97 -3.12 0.20 7.60
CA PRO A 97 -2.88 -1.01 8.38
C PRO A 97 -1.64 -1.80 7.98
N MET A 98 -1.09 -1.57 6.79
CA MET A 98 0.06 -2.27 6.21
C MET A 98 -0.05 -3.81 6.25
N SER A 99 -1.25 -4.36 6.35
CA SER A 99 -1.52 -5.80 6.45
C SER A 99 -2.95 -6.14 6.04
N THR A 100 -3.10 -7.15 5.18
CA THR A 100 -4.43 -7.69 4.81
C THR A 100 -5.15 -8.28 6.02
N GLY A 101 -4.45 -9.04 6.87
CA GLY A 101 -5.05 -9.63 8.07
C GLY A 101 -5.57 -8.58 9.04
N ILE A 102 -4.80 -7.53 9.28
CA ILE A 102 -5.22 -6.40 10.14
C ILE A 102 -6.40 -5.67 9.48
N THR A 103 -6.34 -5.36 8.18
CA THR A 103 -7.43 -4.69 7.46
C THR A 103 -8.75 -5.45 7.61
N TYR A 104 -8.75 -6.78 7.42
CA TYR A 104 -9.96 -7.59 7.59
C TYR A 104 -10.60 -7.43 8.98
N GLN A 105 -9.79 -7.39 10.05
CA GLN A 105 -10.29 -7.21 11.42
C GLN A 105 -10.76 -5.78 11.70
N LEU A 106 -10.18 -4.80 11.02
CA LEU A 106 -10.55 -3.40 11.22
C LEU A 106 -11.78 -2.95 10.42
N ILE A 107 -12.17 -3.65 9.35
CA ILE A 107 -13.35 -3.29 8.54
C ILE A 107 -14.58 -2.98 9.38
N PRO A 108 -15.08 -3.88 10.24
CA PRO A 108 -16.28 -3.59 11.04
C PRO A 108 -16.05 -2.50 12.09
N LYS A 109 -14.84 -2.42 12.66
CA LYS A 109 -14.49 -1.44 13.70
C LYS A 109 -14.40 -0.03 13.12
N ALA A 110 -13.62 0.15 12.07
CA ALA A 110 -13.42 1.44 11.41
C ALA A 110 -14.74 1.99 10.85
N THR A 111 -15.58 1.12 10.28
CA THR A 111 -16.91 1.51 9.82
C THR A 111 -17.80 1.97 10.98
N ALA A 112 -17.78 1.27 12.12
CA ALA A 112 -18.56 1.65 13.30
C ALA A 112 -18.06 2.95 13.96
N ASP A 113 -16.74 3.17 13.94
CA ASP A 113 -16.10 4.36 14.50
C ASP A 113 -16.12 5.56 13.52
N GLY A 114 -16.51 5.37 12.24
CA GLY A 114 -16.56 6.38 11.22
C GLY A 114 -15.17 6.86 10.76
N ILE A 115 -14.14 6.02 10.89
CA ILE A 115 -12.76 6.36 10.52
C ILE A 115 -12.37 5.58 9.26
N PRO A 116 -11.97 6.25 8.15
CA PRO A 116 -11.59 5.54 6.94
C PRO A 116 -10.26 4.79 7.08
N ILE A 117 -10.13 3.74 6.27
CA ILE A 117 -8.91 2.96 6.10
C ILE A 117 -8.45 3.09 4.65
N LEU A 118 -7.20 3.50 4.43
CA LEU A 118 -6.52 3.38 3.15
C LEU A 118 -5.67 2.11 3.15
N SER A 119 -6.20 1.04 2.58
CA SER A 119 -5.53 -0.27 2.49
C SER A 119 -4.84 -0.43 1.13
N MET A 120 -3.96 0.52 0.78
CA MET A 120 -3.29 0.59 -0.52
C MET A 120 -2.52 -0.68 -0.85
N GLY A 121 -2.95 -1.40 -1.89
CA GLY A 121 -2.28 -2.62 -2.34
C GLY A 121 -2.47 -3.84 -1.45
N TYR A 122 -3.33 -3.76 -0.43
CA TYR A 122 -3.71 -4.87 0.43
C TYR A 122 -5.17 -5.31 0.17
N GLY A 123 -5.61 -6.42 0.76
CA GLY A 123 -7.01 -6.82 0.83
C GLY A 123 -7.77 -6.01 1.90
N ARG A 124 -9.08 -6.10 1.97
CA ARG A 124 -9.99 -6.96 1.20
C ARG A 124 -10.24 -6.36 -0.19
N THR A 125 -10.03 -7.12 -1.24
CA THR A 125 -10.23 -6.60 -2.61
C THR A 125 -11.67 -6.20 -2.89
N SER A 126 -12.68 -6.96 -2.44
CA SER A 126 -14.10 -6.61 -2.61
C SER A 126 -14.51 -5.31 -1.92
N ALA A 127 -13.68 -4.78 -1.00
CA ALA A 127 -13.87 -3.46 -0.42
C ALA A 127 -13.72 -2.30 -1.44
N ALA A 128 -13.33 -2.61 -2.68
CA ALA A 128 -13.48 -1.69 -3.81
C ALA A 128 -14.93 -1.28 -4.06
N ASN A 129 -15.93 -2.04 -3.60
CA ASN A 129 -17.34 -1.66 -3.67
C ASN A 129 -17.74 -0.78 -2.46
N GLY A 130 -17.71 0.53 -2.63
CA GLY A 130 -18.05 1.50 -1.58
C GLY A 130 -19.52 1.48 -1.15
N ASN A 131 -20.44 0.97 -1.98
CA ASN A 131 -21.83 0.74 -1.56
C ASN A 131 -21.94 -0.16 -0.31
N VAL A 132 -20.93 -1.00 -0.07
CA VAL A 132 -20.91 -1.96 1.03
C VAL A 132 -19.82 -1.61 2.04
N PHE A 133 -18.70 -1.10 1.59
CA PHE A 133 -17.51 -0.83 2.40
C PHE A 133 -17.19 0.68 2.45
N SER A 134 -18.13 1.48 2.94
CA SER A 134 -18.08 2.94 2.89
C SER A 134 -16.87 3.62 3.52
N HIS A 135 -16.10 2.91 4.36
CA HIS A 135 -14.92 3.43 5.05
C HIS A 135 -13.62 2.72 4.66
N ILE A 136 -13.65 1.84 3.63
CA ILE A 136 -12.47 1.07 3.23
C ILE A 136 -12.11 1.42 1.79
N PHE A 137 -10.87 1.88 1.59
CA PHE A 137 -10.33 2.30 0.32
C PHE A 137 -9.07 1.50 0.01
N ASN A 138 -8.98 0.89 -1.17
CA ASN A 138 -7.82 0.08 -1.56
C ASN A 138 -7.18 0.52 -2.88
N TYR A 139 -7.43 1.78 -3.27
CA TYR A 139 -6.75 2.36 -4.42
C TYR A 139 -5.23 2.52 -4.17
N PRO A 140 -4.39 2.60 -5.23
CA PRO A 140 -4.70 2.60 -6.65
C PRO A 140 -4.90 1.21 -7.25
N ALA A 141 -4.59 0.13 -6.52
CA ALA A 141 -4.72 -1.24 -6.98
C ALA A 141 -4.92 -2.20 -5.81
N ASN A 142 -5.53 -3.34 -6.08
CA ASN A 142 -5.80 -4.42 -5.15
C ASN A 142 -5.37 -5.78 -5.73
N TYR A 143 -5.48 -6.87 -4.97
CA TYR A 143 -4.91 -8.16 -5.37
C TYR A 143 -5.59 -8.82 -6.56
N TRP A 144 -6.89 -8.58 -6.80
CA TRP A 144 -7.56 -9.12 -7.98
C TRP A 144 -7.12 -8.38 -9.24
N VAL A 145 -6.87 -7.08 -9.14
CA VAL A 145 -6.19 -6.30 -10.17
C VAL A 145 -4.80 -6.88 -10.44
N GLY A 146 -4.00 -7.15 -9.40
CA GLY A 146 -2.67 -7.74 -9.54
C GLY A 146 -2.71 -9.11 -10.23
N ALA A 147 -3.62 -10.00 -9.82
CA ALA A 147 -3.79 -11.32 -10.43
C ALA A 147 -4.15 -11.23 -11.91
N SER A 148 -5.07 -10.33 -12.26
CA SER A 148 -5.45 -10.09 -13.66
C SER A 148 -4.32 -9.47 -14.47
N ALA A 149 -3.54 -8.54 -13.90
CA ALA A 149 -2.39 -7.95 -14.58
C ALA A 149 -1.32 -8.99 -14.91
N VAL A 150 -1.05 -9.95 -14.00
CA VAL A 150 -0.16 -11.09 -14.32
C VAL A 150 -0.68 -11.87 -15.51
N VAL A 151 -1.97 -12.26 -15.51
CA VAL A 151 -2.54 -13.06 -16.62
C VAL A 151 -2.53 -12.27 -17.93
N ASN A 152 -2.87 -10.98 -17.91
CA ASN A 152 -2.82 -10.14 -19.11
C ASN A 152 -1.39 -9.97 -19.64
N HIS A 153 -0.38 -9.84 -18.76
CA HIS A 153 1.01 -9.88 -19.19
C HIS A 153 1.37 -11.22 -19.84
N LEU A 154 0.91 -12.33 -19.28
CA LEU A 154 1.14 -13.65 -19.90
C LEU A 154 0.46 -13.77 -21.28
N LEU A 155 -0.74 -13.21 -21.44
CA LEU A 155 -1.41 -13.14 -22.73
C LEU A 155 -0.58 -12.33 -23.74
N ASP A 156 -0.10 -11.15 -23.35
CA ASP A 156 0.67 -10.26 -24.21
C ASP A 156 1.94 -10.93 -24.73
N ILE A 157 2.73 -11.56 -23.85
CA ILE A 157 3.98 -12.25 -24.25
C ILE A 157 3.75 -13.57 -25.00
N ASN A 158 2.53 -14.08 -25.03
CA ASN A 158 2.13 -15.29 -25.76
C ASN A 158 1.16 -15.00 -26.93
N ASN A 159 1.18 -13.78 -27.48
CA ASN A 159 0.36 -13.38 -28.61
C ASN A 159 -1.15 -13.63 -28.39
N GLY A 160 -1.64 -13.36 -27.19
CA GLY A 160 -3.06 -13.49 -26.80
C GLY A 160 -3.52 -14.91 -26.47
N ASN A 161 -2.64 -15.91 -26.42
CA ASN A 161 -3.05 -17.30 -26.19
C ASN A 161 -2.17 -18.00 -25.15
N ILE A 162 -2.79 -18.38 -24.04
CA ILE A 162 -2.14 -19.17 -22.95
C ILE A 162 -2.89 -20.49 -22.69
N LYS A 163 -3.74 -20.93 -23.62
CA LYS A 163 -4.48 -22.19 -23.50
C LYS A 163 -3.51 -23.37 -23.38
N GLY A 164 -3.72 -24.21 -22.37
CA GLY A 164 -2.88 -25.37 -22.08
C GLY A 164 -1.52 -25.03 -21.42
N LYS A 165 -1.20 -23.74 -21.19
CA LYS A 165 -0.07 -23.35 -20.38
C LYS A 165 -0.30 -23.73 -18.91
N LYS A 166 0.78 -24.00 -18.18
CA LYS A 166 0.74 -24.31 -16.76
C LYS A 166 1.25 -23.14 -15.96
N VAL A 167 0.44 -22.63 -15.03
CA VAL A 167 0.77 -21.55 -14.12
C VAL A 167 0.72 -22.07 -12.68
N ALA A 168 1.78 -21.88 -11.91
CA ALA A 168 1.81 -22.22 -10.50
C ALA A 168 1.74 -20.95 -9.66
N LEU A 169 0.81 -20.89 -8.69
CA LEU A 169 0.75 -19.86 -7.67
C LEU A 169 1.46 -20.36 -6.39
N VAL A 170 2.60 -19.78 -6.07
CA VAL A 170 3.26 -19.94 -4.76
C VAL A 170 2.76 -18.83 -3.85
N TYR A 171 2.11 -19.17 -2.74
CA TYR A 171 1.46 -18.14 -1.92
C TYR A 171 1.62 -18.38 -0.43
N HIS A 172 1.77 -17.29 0.31
CA HIS A 172 1.76 -17.29 1.76
C HIS A 172 0.40 -17.78 2.27
N ASN A 173 0.37 -18.83 3.10
CA ASN A 173 -0.86 -19.45 3.60
C ASN A 173 -1.56 -18.58 4.65
N SER A 174 -2.09 -17.45 4.21
CA SER A 174 -2.80 -16.45 5.01
C SER A 174 -3.92 -15.80 4.20
N ALA A 175 -4.72 -14.93 4.83
CA ALA A 175 -5.73 -14.14 4.13
C ALA A 175 -5.12 -13.37 2.94
N TYR A 176 -3.93 -12.80 3.12
CA TYR A 176 -3.18 -12.11 2.07
C TYR A 176 -2.90 -12.99 0.86
N GLY A 177 -2.19 -14.12 1.06
CA GLY A 177 -1.75 -14.97 -0.04
C GLY A 177 -2.88 -15.70 -0.76
N LYS A 178 -4.06 -15.81 -0.13
CA LYS A 178 -5.26 -16.42 -0.71
C LYS A 178 -6.10 -15.47 -1.55
N GLU A 179 -5.89 -14.17 -1.43
CA GLU A 179 -6.66 -13.15 -2.17
C GLU A 179 -6.71 -13.37 -3.69
N PRO A 180 -5.60 -13.71 -4.40
CA PRO A 180 -5.63 -13.86 -5.86
C PRO A 180 -6.28 -15.15 -6.35
N ILE A 181 -6.52 -16.15 -5.48
CA ILE A 181 -6.87 -17.51 -5.90
C ILE A 181 -8.13 -17.52 -6.78
N ARG A 182 -9.25 -16.96 -6.29
CA ARG A 182 -10.50 -16.93 -7.06
C ARG A 182 -10.37 -16.25 -8.41
N THR A 183 -9.65 -15.12 -8.46
CA THR A 183 -9.42 -14.40 -9.71
C THR A 183 -8.62 -15.24 -10.69
N LEU A 184 -7.55 -15.89 -10.23
CA LEU A 184 -6.75 -16.78 -11.07
C LEU A 184 -7.54 -18.02 -11.55
N GLU A 185 -8.41 -18.59 -10.72
CA GLU A 185 -9.29 -19.70 -11.09
C GLU A 185 -10.29 -19.30 -12.19
N GLU A 186 -10.94 -18.14 -12.07
CA GLU A 186 -11.86 -17.65 -13.10
C GLU A 186 -11.13 -17.29 -14.40
N LEU A 187 -9.95 -16.67 -14.31
CA LEU A 187 -9.11 -16.39 -15.48
C LEU A 187 -8.56 -17.68 -16.12
N ALA A 188 -8.27 -18.71 -15.32
CA ALA A 188 -7.86 -20.02 -15.82
C ALA A 188 -9.00 -20.69 -16.63
N LYS A 189 -10.22 -20.62 -16.13
CA LYS A 189 -11.42 -21.08 -16.89
C LYS A 189 -11.59 -20.28 -18.18
N LYS A 190 -11.49 -18.94 -18.12
CA LYS A 190 -11.69 -18.03 -19.25
C LYS A 190 -10.66 -18.26 -20.35
N HIS A 191 -9.38 -18.44 -20.00
CA HIS A 191 -8.26 -18.52 -20.96
C HIS A 191 -7.73 -19.94 -21.20
N GLY A 192 -8.22 -20.93 -20.44
CA GLY A 192 -7.90 -22.34 -20.64
C GLY A 192 -6.49 -22.74 -20.21
N PHE A 193 -5.87 -22.05 -19.25
CA PHE A 193 -4.60 -22.48 -18.65
C PHE A 193 -4.83 -23.36 -17.42
N GLU A 194 -3.85 -24.20 -17.08
CA GLU A 194 -3.85 -25.02 -15.89
C GLU A 194 -3.27 -24.25 -14.71
N LEU A 195 -3.95 -24.22 -13.56
CA LEU A 195 -3.52 -23.53 -12.35
C LEU A 195 -3.17 -24.53 -11.24
N SER A 196 -1.95 -24.45 -10.70
CA SER A 196 -1.52 -25.17 -9.50
C SER A 196 -1.40 -24.23 -8.32
N LEU A 197 -1.92 -24.63 -7.15
CA LEU A 197 -1.90 -23.83 -5.92
C LEU A 197 -0.90 -24.44 -4.92
N LEU A 198 0.13 -23.67 -4.55
CA LEU A 198 1.25 -24.10 -3.70
C LEU A 198 1.34 -23.23 -2.44
N PRO A 199 0.63 -23.58 -1.37
CA PRO A 199 0.69 -22.84 -0.11
C PRO A 199 2.05 -22.99 0.56
N VAL A 200 2.53 -21.91 1.17
CA VAL A 200 3.72 -21.86 2.01
C VAL A 200 3.32 -21.32 3.38
N ASP A 201 3.55 -22.09 4.42
CA ASP A 201 3.18 -21.71 5.77
C ASP A 201 4.09 -20.63 6.36
N HIS A 202 3.53 -19.84 7.27
CA HIS A 202 4.26 -18.80 8.01
C HIS A 202 5.47 -19.36 8.78
N PRO A 203 6.63 -18.69 8.77
CA PRO A 203 6.94 -17.40 8.15
C PRO A 203 7.38 -17.46 6.68
N GLY A 204 7.33 -18.61 6.02
CA GLY A 204 7.59 -18.73 4.60
C GLY A 204 8.99 -19.27 4.23
N GLN A 205 9.79 -19.71 5.19
CA GLN A 205 11.15 -20.23 4.92
C GLN A 205 11.16 -21.69 4.46
N GLU A 206 10.17 -22.50 4.86
CA GLU A 206 10.09 -23.93 4.54
C GLU A 206 9.32 -24.13 3.23
N GLN A 207 10.02 -24.10 2.08
CA GLN A 207 9.41 -24.14 0.74
C GLN A 207 9.94 -25.28 -0.17
N LYS A 208 10.88 -26.10 0.30
CA LYS A 208 11.50 -27.13 -0.55
C LYS A 208 10.50 -28.07 -1.22
N SER A 209 9.42 -28.42 -0.52
CA SER A 209 8.39 -29.31 -1.07
C SER A 209 7.66 -28.68 -2.26
N GLN A 210 7.33 -27.39 -2.20
CA GLN A 210 6.68 -26.65 -3.26
C GLN A 210 7.59 -26.55 -4.50
N TRP A 211 8.88 -26.24 -4.31
CA TRP A 211 9.83 -26.13 -5.42
C TRP A 211 10.21 -27.49 -6.02
N LEU A 212 10.22 -28.57 -5.24
CA LEU A 212 10.32 -29.93 -5.79
C LEU A 212 9.07 -30.30 -6.62
N GLN A 213 7.88 -29.85 -6.21
CA GLN A 213 6.66 -30.03 -6.98
C GLN A 213 6.73 -29.26 -8.30
N ILE A 214 7.15 -27.98 -8.28
CA ILE A 214 7.38 -27.15 -9.48
C ILE A 214 8.37 -27.83 -10.43
N ARG A 215 9.49 -28.37 -9.91
CA ARG A 215 10.47 -29.10 -10.71
C ARG A 215 9.87 -30.34 -11.41
N ARG A 216 8.97 -31.05 -10.73
CA ARG A 216 8.28 -32.23 -11.27
C ARG A 216 7.22 -31.88 -12.29
N GLU A 217 6.39 -30.88 -12.01
CA GLU A 217 5.24 -30.48 -12.82
C GLU A 217 5.61 -29.59 -14.01
N LYS A 218 6.76 -28.91 -13.91
CA LYS A 218 7.34 -28.05 -14.94
C LYS A 218 6.32 -27.02 -15.45
N PRO A 219 5.79 -26.15 -14.59
CA PRO A 219 4.91 -25.08 -15.06
C PRO A 219 5.67 -24.16 -16.02
N ASP A 220 4.95 -23.58 -16.99
CA ASP A 220 5.49 -22.57 -17.90
C ASP A 220 5.81 -21.29 -17.16
N TYR A 221 4.99 -20.94 -16.16
CA TYR A 221 5.10 -19.71 -15.36
C TYR A 221 4.87 -19.99 -13.88
N VAL A 222 5.56 -19.22 -13.04
CA VAL A 222 5.30 -19.14 -11.59
C VAL A 222 4.88 -17.73 -11.25
N THR A 223 3.81 -17.57 -10.49
CA THR A 223 3.47 -16.30 -9.85
C THR A 223 3.51 -16.46 -8.33
N MET A 224 3.90 -15.39 -7.61
CA MET A 224 4.09 -15.46 -6.17
C MET A 224 3.35 -14.35 -5.42
N TRP A 225 2.56 -14.76 -4.43
CA TRP A 225 2.04 -13.88 -3.37
C TRP A 225 2.77 -14.17 -2.07
N GLY A 226 4.03 -13.73 -2.01
CA GLY A 226 4.95 -13.90 -0.90
C GLY A 226 5.21 -12.61 -0.15
N TRP A 227 5.78 -12.72 1.05
CA TRP A 227 6.09 -11.59 1.91
C TRP A 227 7.29 -11.88 2.82
N GLY A 228 8.12 -10.86 3.07
CA GLY A 228 9.25 -10.94 3.98
C GLY A 228 10.25 -12.02 3.60
N VAL A 229 10.66 -12.83 4.58
CA VAL A 229 11.65 -13.91 4.39
C VAL A 229 11.23 -14.99 3.40
N MET A 230 9.95 -15.07 3.05
CA MET A 230 9.44 -15.97 2.01
C MET A 230 10.02 -15.65 0.63
N ASN A 231 10.14 -14.37 0.30
CA ASN A 231 10.51 -13.92 -1.05
C ASN A 231 11.94 -14.32 -1.45
N PRO A 232 13.00 -13.95 -0.71
CA PRO A 232 14.36 -14.35 -1.06
C PRO A 232 14.53 -15.88 -1.03
N THR A 233 13.83 -16.58 -0.12
CA THR A 233 13.85 -18.05 -0.09
C THR A 233 13.25 -18.63 -1.37
N ALA A 234 12.11 -18.12 -1.83
CA ALA A 234 11.47 -18.57 -3.07
C ALA A 234 12.38 -18.37 -4.30
N ILE A 235 13.02 -17.20 -4.39
CA ILE A 235 13.91 -16.87 -5.51
C ILE A 235 15.14 -17.79 -5.51
N GLN A 236 15.72 -18.06 -4.33
CA GLN A 236 16.84 -19.00 -4.20
C GLN A 236 16.45 -20.45 -4.56
N GLU A 237 15.28 -20.92 -4.10
CA GLU A 237 14.80 -22.26 -4.43
C GLU A 237 14.46 -22.39 -5.92
N ALA A 238 13.90 -21.36 -6.55
CA ALA A 238 13.71 -21.32 -8.00
C ALA A 238 15.05 -21.46 -8.74
N ALA A 239 16.07 -20.72 -8.32
CA ALA A 239 17.42 -20.83 -8.87
C ALA A 239 18.02 -22.24 -8.67
N ASN A 240 17.86 -22.85 -7.49
CA ASN A 240 18.35 -24.17 -7.16
C ASN A 240 17.80 -25.26 -8.10
N ILE A 241 16.53 -25.13 -8.50
CA ILE A 241 15.92 -26.05 -9.47
C ILE A 241 16.12 -25.63 -10.93
N ARG A 242 16.82 -24.51 -11.17
CA ARG A 242 17.06 -23.87 -12.48
C ARG A 242 15.76 -23.47 -13.20
N PHE A 243 14.79 -22.94 -12.46
CA PHE A 243 13.60 -22.35 -13.05
C PHE A 243 13.97 -21.05 -13.78
N PRO A 244 13.47 -20.81 -15.02
CA PRO A 244 13.74 -19.56 -15.74
C PRO A 244 13.20 -18.35 -14.99
N MET A 245 14.08 -17.45 -14.51
CA MET A 245 13.68 -16.31 -13.68
C MET A 245 12.79 -15.32 -14.43
N GLU A 246 12.93 -15.21 -15.75
CA GLU A 246 12.06 -14.40 -16.61
C GLU A 246 10.59 -14.89 -16.66
N ASN A 247 10.34 -16.12 -16.20
CA ASN A 247 9.00 -16.72 -16.09
C ASN A 247 8.47 -16.72 -14.64
N PHE A 248 9.18 -16.06 -13.72
CA PHE A 248 8.79 -15.94 -12.31
C PHE A 248 8.36 -14.51 -11.99
N ILE A 249 7.08 -14.32 -11.63
CA ILE A 249 6.45 -13.00 -11.45
C ILE A 249 5.88 -12.91 -10.04
N GLY A 250 6.46 -12.06 -9.18
CA GLY A 250 5.94 -11.75 -7.86
C GLY A 250 4.85 -10.67 -7.88
N VAL A 251 4.02 -10.64 -6.84
CA VAL A 251 3.15 -9.48 -6.56
C VAL A 251 4.01 -8.28 -6.18
N TRP A 252 3.44 -7.08 -6.15
CA TRP A 252 4.16 -5.84 -5.77
C TRP A 252 4.79 -5.84 -4.35
N TRP A 253 4.44 -6.80 -3.49
CA TRP A 253 5.08 -7.02 -2.18
C TRP A 253 6.24 -8.03 -2.24
N SER A 254 6.49 -8.61 -3.40
CA SER A 254 7.58 -9.56 -3.66
C SER A 254 8.54 -9.01 -4.74
N GLY A 255 8.62 -7.69 -4.89
CA GLY A 255 9.41 -7.02 -5.92
C GLY A 255 10.19 -5.84 -5.37
N SER A 256 10.95 -6.07 -4.31
CA SER A 256 11.84 -5.07 -3.71
C SER A 256 13.30 -5.54 -3.71
N GLU A 257 14.20 -4.64 -3.41
CA GLU A 257 15.64 -4.90 -3.31
C GLU A 257 15.94 -5.97 -2.25
N GLY A 258 15.25 -5.91 -1.09
CA GLY A 258 15.40 -6.90 -0.01
C GLY A 258 14.99 -8.32 -0.39
N ASP A 259 14.15 -8.47 -1.42
CA ASP A 259 13.67 -9.76 -1.90
C ASP A 259 14.70 -10.44 -2.82
N VAL A 260 15.44 -9.67 -3.63
CA VAL A 260 16.30 -10.17 -4.71
C VAL A 260 17.79 -10.15 -4.39
N LEU A 261 18.27 -9.19 -3.60
CA LEU A 261 19.68 -9.06 -3.24
C LEU A 261 20.28 -10.32 -2.58
N PRO A 262 19.56 -11.02 -1.68
CA PRO A 262 20.09 -12.26 -1.07
C PRO A 262 20.34 -13.39 -2.07
N ALA A 263 19.67 -13.41 -3.23
CA ALA A 263 19.87 -14.40 -4.29
C ALA A 263 20.97 -13.98 -5.30
N GLY A 264 21.48 -12.76 -5.22
CA GLY A 264 22.57 -12.25 -6.06
C GLY A 264 22.26 -12.37 -7.55
N GLU A 265 23.23 -12.83 -8.35
CA GLU A 265 23.08 -13.01 -9.81
C GLU A 265 21.95 -13.98 -10.17
N ALA A 266 21.60 -14.91 -9.29
CA ALA A 266 20.53 -15.88 -9.56
C ALA A 266 19.13 -15.25 -9.66
N ALA A 267 18.95 -14.05 -9.13
CA ALA A 267 17.69 -13.29 -9.25
C ALA A 267 17.57 -12.53 -10.58
N HIS A 268 18.61 -12.52 -11.44
CA HIS A 268 18.55 -11.78 -12.70
C HIS A 268 17.38 -12.23 -13.58
N GLY A 269 16.58 -11.28 -14.06
CA GLY A 269 15.40 -11.55 -14.87
C GLY A 269 14.11 -11.77 -14.09
N TYR A 270 14.17 -11.96 -12.75
CA TYR A 270 12.98 -12.04 -11.91
C TYR A 270 12.07 -10.80 -12.10
N LYS A 271 10.78 -11.04 -12.17
CA LYS A 271 9.77 -10.00 -12.39
C LYS A 271 8.86 -9.82 -11.20
N ALA A 272 8.28 -8.64 -11.08
CA ALA A 272 7.21 -8.40 -10.11
C ALA A 272 6.22 -7.35 -10.64
N LEU A 273 5.01 -7.34 -10.07
CA LEU A 273 4.07 -6.24 -10.29
C LEU A 273 4.58 -4.95 -9.69
N ALA A 274 4.22 -3.82 -10.28
CA ALA A 274 4.51 -2.48 -9.80
C ALA A 274 3.27 -1.59 -9.84
N MET A 275 3.14 -0.68 -8.86
CA MET A 275 2.09 0.35 -8.82
C MET A 275 2.63 1.72 -9.20
N HIS A 276 3.94 1.88 -9.28
CA HIS A 276 4.66 3.13 -9.53
C HIS A 276 6.05 2.85 -10.08
N ASN A 277 6.68 3.87 -10.63
CA ASN A 277 8.08 3.85 -11.04
C ASN A 277 9.03 3.76 -9.83
N THR A 278 10.27 3.36 -10.08
CA THR A 278 11.28 3.02 -9.07
C THR A 278 12.48 3.98 -9.10
N GLY A 279 13.32 3.91 -8.09
CA GLY A 279 14.57 4.68 -8.01
C GLY A 279 14.42 6.01 -7.28
N ALA A 280 15.53 6.76 -7.21
CA ALA A 280 15.64 8.04 -6.53
C ALA A 280 15.82 9.25 -7.48
N ASP A 281 15.58 9.05 -8.78
CA ASP A 281 15.79 10.08 -9.81
C ASP A 281 14.61 11.07 -9.91
N PHE A 282 13.83 11.23 -8.84
CA PHE A 282 12.70 12.16 -8.76
C PHE A 282 13.11 13.45 -8.05
N PRO A 283 12.60 14.63 -8.49
CA PRO A 283 12.90 15.92 -7.84
C PRO A 283 12.67 15.96 -6.34
N ILE A 284 11.67 15.22 -5.82
CA ILE A 284 11.35 15.14 -4.38
C ILE A 284 12.55 14.71 -3.53
N TYR A 285 13.49 13.93 -4.09
CA TYR A 285 14.65 13.45 -3.34
C TYR A 285 15.63 14.57 -2.98
N ALA A 286 15.68 15.67 -3.76
CA ALA A 286 16.43 16.86 -3.37
C ALA A 286 15.83 17.53 -2.12
N ASP A 287 14.50 17.56 -2.03
CA ASP A 287 13.80 18.08 -0.86
C ASP A 287 13.93 17.15 0.36
N LEU A 288 13.77 15.83 0.17
CA LEU A 288 14.02 14.84 1.22
C LEU A 288 15.44 14.96 1.77
N LYS A 289 16.43 15.09 0.87
CA LYS A 289 17.81 15.31 1.29
C LYS A 289 17.93 16.54 2.19
N LYS A 290 17.40 17.68 1.73
CA LYS A 290 17.55 18.97 2.44
C LYS A 290 16.78 19.03 3.75
N TYR A 291 15.51 18.62 3.75
CA TYR A 291 14.60 18.88 4.88
C TYR A 291 14.49 17.71 5.85
N VAL A 292 14.88 16.49 5.42
CA VAL A 292 14.75 15.27 6.22
C VAL A 292 16.14 14.70 6.57
N PHE A 293 16.93 14.28 5.57
CA PHE A 293 18.20 13.58 5.83
C PHE A 293 19.29 14.50 6.39
N ASP A 294 19.60 15.61 5.71
CA ASP A 294 20.63 16.55 6.17
C ASP A 294 20.21 17.26 7.49
N ALA A 295 18.90 17.33 7.76
CA ALA A 295 18.37 17.87 9.01
C ALA A 295 18.37 16.84 10.17
N GLY A 296 18.76 15.59 9.93
CA GLY A 296 18.77 14.52 10.95
C GLY A 296 17.39 14.13 11.45
N LYS A 297 16.35 14.21 10.60
CA LYS A 297 14.94 13.96 10.92
C LYS A 297 14.38 12.73 10.23
N ALA A 298 15.23 11.91 9.60
CA ALA A 298 14.80 10.71 8.90
C ALA A 298 14.16 9.70 9.86
N ALA A 299 13.13 8.99 9.38
CA ALA A 299 12.46 7.93 10.13
C ALA A 299 13.34 6.68 10.33
N GLY A 300 14.34 6.48 9.47
CA GLY A 300 15.36 5.45 9.53
C GLY A 300 16.77 6.02 9.36
N ASP A 301 17.71 5.17 8.95
CA ASP A 301 19.11 5.57 8.69
C ASP A 301 19.35 6.15 7.27
N GLY A 302 18.30 6.25 6.46
CA GLY A 302 18.34 6.73 5.09
C GLY A 302 18.83 5.70 4.05
N SER A 303 19.26 4.50 4.47
CA SER A 303 19.78 3.46 3.56
C SER A 303 18.71 2.88 2.63
N SER A 304 17.44 2.97 3.00
CA SER A 304 16.30 2.50 2.21
C SER A 304 15.84 3.49 1.13
N ALA A 305 16.34 4.74 1.14
CA ALA A 305 15.88 5.79 0.24
C ALA A 305 16.04 5.39 -1.23
N GLY A 306 14.97 5.55 -2.01
CA GLY A 306 14.93 5.20 -3.45
C GLY A 306 14.64 3.73 -3.75
N THR A 307 14.56 2.85 -2.75
CA THR A 307 14.10 1.47 -2.96
C THR A 307 12.61 1.42 -3.30
N VAL A 308 12.17 0.32 -3.90
CA VAL A 308 10.76 0.13 -4.30
C VAL A 308 9.81 0.32 -3.13
N LEU A 309 10.13 -0.26 -1.96
CA LEU A 309 9.22 -0.16 -0.80
C LEU A 309 9.30 1.20 -0.09
N TYR A 310 10.44 1.87 -0.12
CA TYR A 310 10.54 3.25 0.35
C TYR A 310 9.63 4.17 -0.50
N ASN A 311 9.73 4.09 -1.83
CA ASN A 311 8.86 4.81 -2.75
C ASN A 311 7.37 4.45 -2.54
N ARG A 312 7.08 3.19 -2.19
CA ARG A 312 5.73 2.74 -1.86
C ARG A 312 5.21 3.40 -0.58
N GLY A 313 6.06 3.58 0.42
CA GLY A 313 5.76 4.32 1.64
C GLY A 313 5.45 5.79 1.36
N ILE A 314 6.30 6.46 0.55
CA ILE A 314 6.02 7.83 0.07
C ILE A 314 4.66 7.88 -0.63
N TYR A 315 4.37 6.94 -1.53
CA TYR A 315 3.12 6.94 -2.30
C TYR A 315 1.89 6.79 -1.40
N ALA A 316 1.95 5.90 -0.41
CA ALA A 316 0.84 5.73 0.53
C ALA A 316 0.60 6.97 1.39
N ALA A 317 1.67 7.61 1.90
CA ALA A 317 1.60 8.85 2.64
C ALA A 317 1.07 10.01 1.77
N LEU A 318 1.54 10.09 0.52
CA LEU A 318 1.08 11.07 -0.46
C LEU A 318 -0.43 10.93 -0.70
N LEU A 319 -0.92 9.74 -0.99
CA LEU A 319 -2.36 9.51 -1.24
C LEU A 319 -3.22 9.92 -0.03
N ALA A 320 -2.78 9.60 1.18
CA ALA A 320 -3.48 9.99 2.41
C ALA A 320 -3.48 11.52 2.62
N THR A 321 -2.34 12.18 2.40
CA THR A 321 -2.21 13.63 2.63
C THR A 321 -2.87 14.46 1.53
N GLU A 322 -2.89 13.98 0.28
CA GLU A 322 -3.62 14.64 -0.81
C GLU A 322 -5.15 14.50 -0.61
N ALA A 323 -5.63 13.38 -0.09
CA ALA A 323 -7.03 13.25 0.32
C ALA A 323 -7.38 14.25 1.43
N ALA A 324 -6.48 14.48 2.40
CA ALA A 324 -6.68 15.50 3.43
C ALA A 324 -6.69 16.93 2.85
N ARG A 325 -5.82 17.26 1.88
CA ARG A 325 -5.87 18.54 1.16
C ARG A 325 -7.19 18.72 0.41
N GLN A 326 -7.66 17.67 -0.22
CA GLN A 326 -8.96 17.69 -0.90
C GLN A 326 -10.09 17.90 0.11
N ALA A 327 -10.07 17.24 1.27
CA ALA A 327 -11.04 17.45 2.34
C ALA A 327 -11.07 18.91 2.83
N GLN A 328 -9.90 19.51 3.06
CA GLN A 328 -9.78 20.93 3.40
C GLN A 328 -10.39 21.83 2.31
N SER A 329 -10.10 21.53 1.04
CA SER A 329 -10.65 22.29 -0.10
C SER A 329 -12.16 22.16 -0.21
N MET A 330 -12.72 20.97 -0.04
CA MET A 330 -14.16 20.69 -0.13
C MET A 330 -14.95 21.36 1.00
N THR A 331 -14.40 21.39 2.20
CA THR A 331 -15.10 21.85 3.41
C THR A 331 -14.80 23.30 3.77
N GLY A 332 -13.71 23.87 3.25
CA GLY A 332 -13.17 25.16 3.68
C GLY A 332 -12.58 25.16 5.10
N LYS A 333 -12.42 23.99 5.73
CA LYS A 333 -11.86 23.85 7.08
C LYS A 333 -10.36 23.58 6.97
N GLN A 334 -9.56 24.13 7.88
CA GLN A 334 -8.16 23.75 8.06
C GLN A 334 -8.06 22.44 8.83
N ILE A 335 -8.81 22.32 9.94
CA ILE A 335 -8.91 21.09 10.74
C ILE A 335 -10.11 20.30 10.24
N ILE A 336 -9.84 19.13 9.68
CA ILE A 336 -10.85 18.22 9.14
C ILE A 336 -11.14 17.06 10.11
N THR A 337 -12.29 16.46 9.96
CA THR A 337 -12.74 15.29 10.72
C THR A 337 -12.52 14.00 9.92
N PRO A 338 -12.57 12.81 10.56
CA PRO A 338 -12.59 11.54 9.83
C PRO A 338 -13.71 11.44 8.79
N SER A 339 -14.87 12.04 9.04
CA SER A 339 -15.98 12.10 8.06
C SER A 339 -15.61 12.98 6.87
N ASP A 340 -15.04 14.17 7.09
CA ASP A 340 -14.56 15.04 6.00
C ASP A 340 -13.50 14.30 5.16
N MET A 341 -12.62 13.53 5.82
CA MET A 341 -11.61 12.71 5.17
C MET A 341 -12.22 11.61 4.31
N ARG A 342 -13.21 10.85 4.84
CA ARG A 342 -13.93 9.82 4.10
C ARG A 342 -14.60 10.38 2.85
N ASP A 343 -15.30 11.51 2.98
CA ASP A 343 -16.03 12.13 1.88
C ASP A 343 -15.06 12.61 0.76
N ALA A 344 -13.88 13.07 1.14
CA ALA A 344 -12.82 13.41 0.18
C ALA A 344 -12.23 12.16 -0.49
N MET A 345 -12.04 11.07 0.27
CA MET A 345 -11.54 9.82 -0.31
C MET A 345 -12.51 9.19 -1.30
N GLU A 346 -13.83 9.34 -1.13
CA GLU A 346 -14.84 8.90 -2.10
C GLU A 346 -14.86 9.71 -3.41
N GLN A 347 -14.25 10.86 -3.42
CA GLN A 347 -14.16 11.75 -4.59
C GLN A 347 -12.71 12.05 -4.95
N PHE A 348 -11.79 11.22 -4.44
CA PHE A 348 -10.36 11.45 -4.60
C PHE A 348 -9.95 11.42 -6.06
N SER A 349 -9.13 12.37 -6.46
CA SER A 349 -8.47 12.36 -7.76
C SER A 349 -7.06 12.93 -7.66
N ILE A 350 -6.16 12.37 -8.45
CA ILE A 350 -4.80 12.87 -8.61
C ILE A 350 -4.38 12.75 -10.06
N ASP A 351 -3.78 13.81 -10.59
CA ASP A 351 -3.31 13.85 -11.97
C ASP A 351 -1.80 14.06 -12.06
N GLU A 352 -1.27 13.94 -13.27
CA GLU A 352 0.16 14.10 -13.54
C GLU A 352 0.66 15.52 -13.23
N ALA A 353 -0.18 16.54 -13.38
CA ALA A 353 0.19 17.91 -13.04
C ALA A 353 0.43 18.05 -11.53
N ARG A 354 -0.43 17.43 -10.71
CA ARG A 354 -0.25 17.39 -9.26
C ARG A 354 0.96 16.55 -8.85
N MET A 355 1.14 15.37 -9.45
CA MET A 355 2.32 14.53 -9.20
C MET A 355 3.62 15.26 -9.52
N THR A 356 3.68 15.96 -10.65
CA THR A 356 4.83 16.80 -11.05
C THR A 356 5.07 17.93 -10.05
N ALA A 357 4.01 18.62 -9.58
CA ALA A 357 4.13 19.70 -8.60
C ALA A 357 4.65 19.22 -7.23
N ILE A 358 4.36 17.96 -6.87
CA ILE A 358 4.90 17.30 -5.65
C ILE A 358 6.39 16.94 -5.80
N GLY A 359 6.88 16.82 -7.03
CA GLY A 359 8.23 16.39 -7.35
C GLY A 359 8.34 14.91 -7.74
N LEU A 360 7.24 14.32 -8.22
CA LEU A 360 7.13 12.93 -8.64
C LEU A 360 6.58 12.80 -10.09
N PRO A 361 7.20 13.46 -11.10
CA PRO A 361 6.72 13.37 -12.49
C PRO A 361 6.81 11.92 -13.00
N ASN A 362 5.77 11.47 -13.71
CA ASN A 362 5.68 10.10 -14.27
C ASN A 362 5.84 8.99 -13.22
N PHE A 363 5.56 9.26 -11.96
CA PHE A 363 5.74 8.27 -10.89
C PHE A 363 4.67 7.18 -10.91
N ALA A 364 3.42 7.54 -11.08
CA ALA A 364 2.27 6.63 -11.12
C ALA A 364 1.17 7.18 -12.03
N PRO A 365 0.25 6.34 -12.54
CA PRO A 365 -0.87 6.80 -13.35
C PRO A 365 -1.79 7.78 -12.61
N SER A 366 -2.34 8.74 -13.34
CA SER A 366 -3.46 9.56 -12.87
C SER A 366 -4.71 8.70 -12.66
N PHE A 367 -5.49 8.96 -11.62
CA PHE A 367 -6.73 8.24 -11.38
C PHE A 367 -7.74 9.06 -10.56
N SER A 368 -8.97 8.58 -10.55
CA SER A 368 -10.05 9.06 -9.69
C SER A 368 -10.75 7.90 -9.00
N VAL A 369 -11.37 8.20 -7.86
CA VAL A 369 -12.18 7.30 -7.05
C VAL A 369 -13.62 7.81 -7.04
N THR A 370 -14.58 6.92 -6.94
CA THR A 370 -16.01 7.26 -6.76
C THR A 370 -16.57 6.48 -5.59
N CYS A 371 -17.74 6.86 -5.10
CA CYS A 371 -18.41 6.10 -4.05
C CYS A 371 -18.59 4.63 -4.40
N GLU A 372 -18.91 4.30 -5.66
CA GLU A 372 -19.07 2.90 -6.10
C GLU A 372 -17.74 2.17 -6.31
N ASN A 373 -16.63 2.90 -6.51
CA ASN A 373 -15.34 2.31 -6.79
C ASN A 373 -14.22 2.90 -5.93
N HIS A 374 -13.96 2.28 -4.79
CA HIS A 374 -12.84 2.57 -3.89
C HIS A 374 -11.52 1.91 -4.28
N GLY A 375 -11.51 1.14 -5.38
CA GLY A 375 -10.35 0.39 -5.86
C GLY A 375 -9.43 1.17 -6.80
N GLY A 376 -9.91 2.30 -7.33
CA GLY A 376 -9.15 3.12 -8.27
C GLY A 376 -9.14 2.56 -9.70
N PRO A 377 -8.05 2.83 -10.47
CA PRO A 377 -8.04 2.62 -11.93
C PRO A 377 -7.95 1.16 -12.38
N GLY A 378 -7.63 0.23 -11.49
CA GLY A 378 -7.45 -1.16 -11.84
C GLY A 378 -6.24 -1.42 -12.76
N LEU A 379 -5.13 -0.74 -12.52
CA LEU A 379 -3.91 -0.82 -13.32
C LEU A 379 -2.72 -1.35 -12.49
N ALA A 380 -1.84 -2.11 -13.13
CA ALA A 380 -0.52 -2.47 -12.58
C ALA A 380 0.48 -2.62 -13.73
N ALA A 381 1.75 -2.37 -13.47
CA ALA A 381 2.83 -2.60 -14.42
C ALA A 381 3.67 -3.82 -14.02
N ILE A 382 4.54 -4.28 -14.91
CA ILE A 382 5.57 -5.29 -14.64
C ILE A 382 6.92 -4.60 -14.56
N GLN A 383 7.66 -4.87 -13.50
CA GLN A 383 9.07 -4.52 -13.35
C GLN A 383 9.94 -5.78 -13.42
N GLN A 384 11.20 -5.60 -13.81
CA GLN A 384 12.20 -6.67 -13.89
C GLN A 384 13.48 -6.26 -13.18
N TRP A 385 14.09 -7.23 -12.50
CA TRP A 385 15.35 -7.05 -11.80
C TRP A 385 16.55 -7.30 -12.70
N ASP A 386 17.45 -6.33 -12.76
CA ASP A 386 18.79 -6.49 -13.32
C ASP A 386 19.79 -6.66 -12.18
N ALA A 387 20.26 -7.90 -11.98
CA ALA A 387 21.20 -8.20 -10.89
C ALA A 387 22.58 -7.54 -11.06
N LYS A 388 23.00 -7.23 -12.29
CA LYS A 388 24.28 -6.56 -12.55
C LYS A 388 24.23 -5.08 -12.25
N ALA A 389 23.13 -4.43 -12.70
CA ALA A 389 22.89 -3.02 -12.42
C ALA A 389 22.33 -2.80 -11.00
N GLN A 390 21.92 -3.88 -10.30
CA GLN A 390 21.19 -3.83 -9.03
C GLN A 390 20.01 -2.85 -9.07
N LYS A 391 19.21 -2.98 -10.13
CA LYS A 391 18.13 -2.02 -10.40
C LYS A 391 16.88 -2.73 -10.88
N TRP A 392 15.73 -2.29 -10.35
CA TRP A 392 14.42 -2.55 -10.91
C TRP A 392 14.12 -1.57 -12.04
N SER A 393 13.47 -2.04 -13.09
CA SER A 393 12.99 -1.21 -14.19
C SER A 393 11.63 -1.68 -14.66
N LEU A 394 10.70 -0.78 -14.97
CA LEU A 394 9.46 -1.15 -15.62
C LEU A 394 9.77 -1.69 -17.02
N ILE A 395 9.16 -2.82 -17.37
CA ILE A 395 9.26 -3.48 -18.68
C ILE A 395 7.93 -3.51 -19.42
N SER A 396 6.88 -2.98 -18.84
CA SER A 396 5.57 -2.77 -19.45
C SER A 396 5.02 -1.39 -19.14
N ASP A 397 4.09 -0.93 -19.94
CA ASP A 397 3.14 0.10 -19.54
C ASP A 397 2.24 -0.41 -18.41
N PHE A 398 1.40 0.46 -17.85
CA PHE A 398 0.38 0.07 -16.89
C PHE A 398 -0.72 -0.72 -17.60
N ILE A 399 -0.83 -2.00 -17.28
CA ILE A 399 -1.68 -3.01 -17.91
C ILE A 399 -3.11 -2.82 -17.41
N LYS A 400 -4.06 -2.71 -18.36
CA LYS A 400 -5.49 -2.79 -18.03
C LYS A 400 -5.84 -4.22 -17.65
N THR A 401 -6.67 -4.35 -16.63
CA THR A 401 -7.07 -5.65 -16.09
C THR A 401 -8.43 -6.10 -16.63
N ASP A 402 -8.78 -7.36 -16.40
CA ASP A 402 -10.06 -7.94 -16.79
C ASP A 402 -11.19 -7.44 -15.87
N SER A 403 -11.76 -6.30 -16.23
CA SER A 403 -12.81 -5.63 -15.44
C SER A 403 -14.10 -6.47 -15.33
N GLU A 404 -14.37 -7.38 -16.29
CA GLU A 404 -15.54 -8.25 -16.26
C GLU A 404 -15.40 -9.30 -15.14
N VAL A 405 -14.28 -10.02 -15.11
CA VAL A 405 -14.01 -11.04 -14.08
C VAL A 405 -13.90 -10.37 -12.70
N ILE A 406 -13.13 -9.30 -12.59
CA ILE A 406 -12.94 -8.60 -11.31
C ILE A 406 -14.26 -8.01 -10.81
N GLY A 407 -15.01 -7.33 -11.67
CA GLY A 407 -16.29 -6.71 -11.33
C GLY A 407 -17.34 -7.73 -10.87
N SER A 408 -17.41 -8.89 -11.54
CA SER A 408 -18.31 -9.98 -11.13
C SER A 408 -17.95 -10.52 -9.74
N LEU A 409 -16.67 -10.75 -9.48
CA LEU A 409 -16.19 -11.22 -8.19
C LEU A 409 -16.42 -10.21 -7.06
N ILE A 410 -16.19 -8.90 -7.33
CA ILE A 410 -16.46 -7.82 -6.38
C ILE A 410 -17.95 -7.78 -6.04
N ALA A 411 -18.83 -7.84 -7.06
CA ALA A 411 -20.26 -7.82 -6.87
C ALA A 411 -20.75 -9.01 -6.03
N GLU A 412 -20.28 -10.22 -6.33
CA GLU A 412 -20.65 -11.43 -5.61
C GLU A 412 -20.20 -11.41 -4.14
N ASP A 413 -18.90 -11.13 -3.88
CA ASP A 413 -18.34 -11.15 -2.55
C ASP A 413 -18.89 -10.01 -1.67
N SER A 414 -19.05 -8.81 -2.24
CA SER A 414 -19.65 -7.69 -1.50
C SER A 414 -21.13 -7.89 -1.21
N ALA A 415 -21.90 -8.51 -2.12
CA ALA A 415 -23.29 -8.84 -1.86
C ALA A 415 -23.44 -9.88 -0.75
N ALA A 416 -22.57 -10.90 -0.71
CA ALA A 416 -22.53 -11.88 0.35
C ALA A 416 -22.24 -11.22 1.71
N TYR A 417 -21.22 -10.35 1.75
CA TYR A 417 -20.86 -9.60 2.97
C TYR A 417 -21.99 -8.67 3.42
N ALA A 418 -22.62 -7.94 2.50
CA ALA A 418 -23.73 -7.04 2.81
C ALA A 418 -24.91 -7.79 3.41
N LYS A 419 -25.25 -8.98 2.86
CA LYS A 419 -26.32 -9.84 3.36
C LYS A 419 -26.02 -10.34 4.77
N GLU A 420 -24.81 -10.83 5.01
CA GLU A 420 -24.37 -11.34 6.32
C GLU A 420 -24.40 -10.24 7.39
N ASN A 421 -23.93 -9.04 7.06
CA ASN A 421 -23.81 -7.93 7.99
C ASN A 421 -25.00 -6.94 7.94
N LYS A 422 -26.05 -7.23 7.15
CA LYS A 422 -27.27 -6.41 7.00
C LYS A 422 -26.98 -4.97 6.58
N ILE A 423 -26.05 -4.79 5.64
CA ILE A 423 -25.64 -3.48 5.13
C ILE A 423 -26.55 -3.10 3.97
N ALA A 424 -27.15 -1.90 4.01
CA ALA A 424 -27.85 -1.30 2.89
C ALA A 424 -26.83 -0.55 1.98
N PRO A 425 -27.12 -0.41 0.66
CA PRO A 425 -26.27 0.40 -0.22
C PRO A 425 -26.07 1.83 0.32
N GLN A 426 -24.84 2.33 0.24
CA GLN A 426 -24.43 3.62 0.81
C GLN A 426 -24.29 4.72 -0.26
N CYS A 427 -23.99 4.37 -1.52
CA CYS A 427 -23.90 5.33 -2.62
C CYS A 427 -25.29 5.67 -3.15
N SER A 428 -25.62 6.96 -3.23
CA SER A 428 -26.91 7.49 -3.69
C SER A 428 -26.79 8.14 -5.07
#